data_36d1c976d8fec026e75007e6c4cdce69
#
_entry.id   36d1c976d8fec026e75007e6c4cdce69
#
_cell.length_a   1.000
_cell.length_b   1.000
_cell.length_c   1.000
_cell.angle_alpha   90.00
_cell.angle_beta   90.00
_cell.angle_gamma   90.00
#
_symmetry.space_group_name_H-M   'P 1'
#
loop_
_entity.id
_entity.type
_entity.pdbx_description
1 polymer ?
#
loop_
_entity_poly.entity_id
_entity_poly.type
_entity_poly.pdbx_seq_one_letter_code
_entity_poly.pdbx_strand_id
1 'polypeptide(L)'
;SLVGSLEHQTDVETAIFGEFQEEDYQSGLQSIRDAGLEKTGEDNLYQTIISYGRNWYVVMTVMLCLTGMAYDCYRCRKNAVRAEKYAEQIREEERTRLQEEKDYVIKEREKMGAYMENIAHQLKTPTAGMMLGLEYLQDTEADEQRQRRLGQCINQLERMSDMTASLLRLAQIDSGKIWMKRKKENLTGLIEECIDRTQPLAEEKGVGFEMDVPKECLLSCDGFWLKEAMENVLKNAVEYADTGSLIQILLKEDTDYYKLYITNRGKRIEEEKRELIFDRFYQMEQGSGIGIGLHLAREIVTLHQGTLKVVDRSGLEEATTFQFILPKMIAKDHAQEEIN
;
A
#
# COMPACT_ATOMS: atom_id res chain seq x y z
N SER A 1 -34.87 -0.93 -43.35
CA SER A 1 -36.31 -0.72 -43.56
C SER A 1 -36.89 -1.42 -44.80
N LEU A 2 -36.17 -2.34 -45.42
CA LEU A 2 -36.64 -3.17 -46.55
C LEU A 2 -37.17 -4.57 -46.16
N VAL A 3 -37.03 -4.92 -44.88
CA VAL A 3 -37.45 -6.23 -44.35
C VAL A 3 -38.86 -6.21 -43.76
N GLY A 4 -39.46 -5.04 -43.59
CA GLY A 4 -40.78 -4.88 -42.95
C GLY A 4 -42.01 -4.90 -43.87
N SER A 5 -41.83 -5.06 -45.17
CA SER A 5 -42.97 -4.97 -46.13
C SER A 5 -43.20 -6.24 -46.98
N LEU A 6 -42.55 -7.35 -46.62
CA LEU A 6 -42.70 -8.61 -47.36
C LEU A 6 -43.66 -9.56 -46.61
N GLU A 7 -44.92 -9.16 -46.43
CA GLU A 7 -45.95 -10.03 -45.83
C GLU A 7 -46.61 -11.00 -46.80
N HIS A 8 -46.37 -10.88 -48.12
CA HIS A 8 -46.93 -11.80 -49.11
C HIS A 8 -45.89 -12.26 -50.11
N GLN A 9 -45.69 -13.56 -50.20
CA GLN A 9 -44.80 -14.26 -51.12
C GLN A 9 -45.01 -13.91 -52.58
N THR A 10 -46.23 -13.49 -52.94
CA THR A 10 -46.68 -13.01 -54.29
C THR A 10 -46.03 -11.68 -54.68
N ASP A 11 -45.77 -10.76 -53.72
CA ASP A 11 -45.26 -9.43 -54.07
C ASP A 11 -43.79 -9.47 -54.44
N VAL A 12 -43.03 -10.46 -53.90
CA VAL A 12 -41.59 -10.64 -54.16
C VAL A 12 -41.38 -11.31 -55.53
N GLU A 13 -42.20 -12.25 -55.86
CA GLU A 13 -42.17 -12.92 -57.22
C GLU A 13 -42.44 -11.90 -58.33
N THR A 14 -43.41 -11.00 -58.15
CA THR A 14 -43.71 -9.95 -59.11
C THR A 14 -42.61 -8.89 -59.20
N ALA A 15 -41.96 -8.57 -58.10
CA ALA A 15 -40.90 -7.55 -58.06
C ALA A 15 -39.57 -8.00 -58.69
N ILE A 16 -39.29 -9.31 -58.70
CA ILE A 16 -38.01 -9.86 -59.20
C ILE A 16 -38.14 -10.34 -60.64
N PHE A 17 -39.27 -10.88 -61.02
CA PHE A 17 -39.44 -11.49 -62.35
C PHE A 17 -40.26 -10.65 -63.32
N GLY A 18 -40.81 -9.50 -62.91
CA GLY A 18 -41.79 -8.73 -63.71
C GLY A 18 -43.11 -9.50 -63.89
N GLU A 19 -44.10 -8.81 -64.29
CA GLU A 19 -45.33 -9.49 -64.77
C GLU A 19 -45.02 -10.32 -66.01
N PHE A 20 -44.82 -11.63 -65.82
CA PHE A 20 -44.81 -12.59 -66.91
C PHE A 20 -46.22 -12.69 -67.40
N GLN A 21 -46.52 -12.00 -68.52
CA GLN A 21 -47.86 -12.05 -69.07
C GLN A 21 -48.05 -13.41 -69.68
N GLU A 22 -49.29 -13.91 -69.54
CA GLU A 22 -49.71 -15.15 -70.16
C GLU A 22 -49.41 -15.17 -71.69
N GLU A 23 -49.33 -13.99 -72.30
CA GLU A 23 -48.94 -13.79 -73.70
C GLU A 23 -47.49 -14.17 -73.99
N ASP A 24 -46.58 -13.90 -73.09
CA ASP A 24 -45.17 -14.30 -73.24
C ASP A 24 -44.97 -15.82 -73.08
N TYR A 25 -45.78 -16.43 -72.22
CA TYR A 25 -45.85 -17.89 -72.11
C TYR A 25 -46.42 -18.57 -73.36
N GLN A 26 -47.50 -18.01 -73.85
CA GLN A 26 -48.09 -18.54 -75.05
C GLN A 26 -47.20 -18.34 -76.27
N SER A 27 -46.54 -17.21 -76.41
CA SER A 27 -45.52 -16.97 -77.48
C SER A 27 -44.33 -17.94 -77.36
N GLY A 28 -43.89 -18.23 -76.17
CA GLY A 28 -42.81 -19.26 -75.92
C GLY A 28 -43.27 -20.67 -76.31
N LEU A 29 -44.48 -21.03 -75.91
CA LEU A 29 -45.09 -22.31 -76.31
C LEU A 29 -45.29 -22.41 -77.83
N GLN A 30 -45.66 -21.35 -78.52
CA GLN A 30 -45.76 -21.31 -79.94
C GLN A 30 -44.40 -21.55 -80.61
N SER A 31 -43.35 -20.95 -80.10
CA SER A 31 -41.97 -21.15 -80.58
C SER A 31 -41.48 -22.57 -80.37
N ILE A 32 -41.89 -23.22 -79.30
CA ILE A 32 -41.55 -24.66 -79.00
C ILE A 32 -42.32 -25.57 -79.93
N ARG A 33 -43.58 -25.27 -80.26
CA ARG A 33 -44.42 -25.97 -81.30
C ARG A 33 -43.82 -25.87 -82.66
N ASP A 34 -43.42 -24.69 -83.07
CA ASP A 34 -42.86 -24.37 -84.37
C ASP A 34 -41.47 -25.06 -84.53
N ALA A 35 -40.77 -25.34 -83.45
CA ALA A 35 -39.56 -26.06 -83.42
C ALA A 35 -39.72 -27.60 -83.41
N GLY A 36 -40.91 -28.15 -83.43
CA GLY A 36 -41.19 -29.60 -83.47
C GLY A 36 -40.88 -30.35 -82.18
N LEU A 37 -40.79 -29.68 -81.05
CA LEU A 37 -40.47 -30.24 -79.77
C LEU A 37 -41.67 -30.67 -78.90
N GLU A 38 -42.84 -30.89 -79.58
CA GLU A 38 -44.13 -31.02 -78.97
C GLU A 38 -44.50 -32.35 -78.29
N LYS A 39 -43.56 -33.23 -78.06
CA LYS A 39 -43.94 -34.59 -77.59
C LYS A 39 -43.45 -35.13 -76.29
N THR A 40 -42.90 -34.34 -75.41
CA THR A 40 -42.66 -34.85 -74.00
C THR A 40 -42.48 -33.71 -73.01
N GLY A 41 -43.56 -33.29 -72.38
CA GLY A 41 -43.41 -32.69 -71.03
C GLY A 41 -43.44 -31.19 -70.92
N GLU A 42 -44.48 -30.52 -71.57
CA GLU A 42 -44.71 -29.08 -71.31
C GLU A 42 -44.88 -28.77 -69.82
N ASP A 43 -45.54 -29.62 -69.04
CA ASP A 43 -45.68 -29.49 -67.62
C ASP A 43 -44.37 -29.71 -66.87
N ASN A 44 -43.51 -30.58 -67.40
CA ASN A 44 -42.19 -30.85 -66.75
C ASN A 44 -41.22 -29.70 -66.98
N LEU A 45 -41.22 -29.03 -68.15
CA LEU A 45 -40.31 -27.92 -68.42
C LEU A 45 -40.66 -26.69 -67.56
N TYR A 46 -41.98 -26.36 -67.53
CA TYR A 46 -42.44 -25.26 -66.66
C TYR A 46 -42.17 -25.49 -65.18
N GLN A 47 -42.49 -26.66 -64.66
CA GLN A 47 -42.20 -27.05 -63.30
C GLN A 47 -40.70 -27.06 -63.04
N THR A 48 -39.85 -27.46 -63.98
CA THR A 48 -38.38 -27.43 -63.85
C THR A 48 -37.87 -26.01 -63.81
N ILE A 49 -38.35 -25.08 -64.67
CA ILE A 49 -37.96 -23.65 -64.66
C ILE A 49 -38.36 -22.98 -63.34
N ILE A 50 -39.56 -23.23 -62.84
CA ILE A 50 -40.03 -22.68 -61.55
C ILE A 50 -39.19 -23.27 -60.39
N SER A 51 -38.88 -24.55 -60.44
CA SER A 51 -38.04 -25.19 -59.36
C SER A 51 -36.61 -24.66 -59.34
N TYR A 52 -36.00 -24.40 -60.50
CA TYR A 52 -34.69 -23.77 -60.60
C TYR A 52 -34.77 -22.32 -60.13
N GLY A 53 -35.77 -21.53 -60.51
CA GLY A 53 -35.96 -20.16 -60.03
C GLY A 53 -36.10 -20.12 -58.52
N ARG A 54 -36.99 -20.97 -57.96
CA ARG A 54 -37.17 -21.08 -56.51
C ARG A 54 -35.87 -21.49 -55.76
N ASN A 55 -35.13 -22.43 -56.30
CA ASN A 55 -33.84 -22.85 -55.69
C ASN A 55 -32.81 -21.73 -55.76
N TRP A 56 -32.74 -20.97 -56.85
CA TRP A 56 -31.87 -19.78 -56.95
C TRP A 56 -32.26 -18.69 -55.95
N TYR A 57 -33.55 -18.44 -55.75
CA TYR A 57 -34.04 -17.48 -54.77
C TYR A 57 -33.62 -17.88 -53.33
N VAL A 58 -33.77 -19.16 -52.97
CA VAL A 58 -33.33 -19.67 -51.68
C VAL A 58 -31.81 -19.51 -51.49
N VAL A 59 -31.04 -19.82 -52.53
CA VAL A 59 -29.57 -19.68 -52.49
C VAL A 59 -29.17 -18.20 -52.30
N MET A 60 -29.81 -17.29 -53.03
CA MET A 60 -29.54 -15.84 -52.94
C MET A 60 -29.92 -15.28 -51.56
N THR A 61 -31.05 -15.68 -50.97
CA THR A 61 -31.46 -15.27 -49.63
C THR A 61 -30.49 -15.79 -48.55
N VAL A 62 -30.08 -17.05 -48.66
CA VAL A 62 -29.07 -17.63 -47.72
C VAL A 62 -27.77 -16.90 -47.86
N MET A 63 -27.28 -16.62 -49.06
CA MET A 63 -26.04 -15.85 -49.27
C MET A 63 -26.14 -14.43 -48.70
N LEU A 64 -27.27 -13.76 -48.84
CA LEU A 64 -27.48 -12.42 -48.29
C LEU A 64 -27.51 -12.43 -46.76
N CYS A 65 -28.12 -13.44 -46.16
CA CYS A 65 -28.07 -13.65 -44.70
C CYS A 65 -26.67 -13.94 -44.22
N LEU A 66 -25.92 -14.80 -44.90
CA LEU A 66 -24.53 -15.13 -44.54
C LEU A 66 -23.61 -13.90 -44.65
N THR A 67 -23.75 -13.10 -45.69
CA THR A 67 -22.95 -11.86 -45.84
C THR A 67 -23.33 -10.83 -44.80
N GLY A 68 -24.62 -10.70 -44.44
CA GLY A 68 -25.08 -9.87 -43.32
C GLY A 68 -24.48 -10.29 -41.99
N MET A 69 -24.57 -11.58 -41.67
CA MET A 69 -23.94 -12.13 -40.44
C MET A 69 -22.43 -11.95 -40.44
N ALA A 70 -21.74 -12.17 -41.56
CA ALA A 70 -20.30 -11.96 -41.67
C ALA A 70 -19.93 -10.47 -41.45
N TYR A 71 -20.72 -9.56 -42.00
CA TYR A 71 -20.54 -8.11 -41.81
C TYR A 71 -20.76 -7.70 -40.35
N ASP A 72 -21.80 -8.19 -39.71
CA ASP A 72 -22.05 -7.88 -38.28
C ASP A 72 -20.98 -8.46 -37.38
N CYS A 73 -20.54 -9.68 -37.67
CA CYS A 73 -19.38 -10.31 -36.97
C CYS A 73 -18.10 -9.46 -37.15
N TYR A 74 -17.78 -9.04 -38.35
CA TYR A 74 -16.65 -8.16 -38.64
C TYR A 74 -16.77 -6.82 -37.91
N ARG A 75 -17.94 -6.20 -37.91
CA ARG A 75 -18.23 -4.93 -37.23
C ARG A 75 -18.09 -5.08 -35.71
N CYS A 76 -18.61 -6.17 -35.15
CA CYS A 76 -18.51 -6.47 -33.72
C CYS A 76 -17.03 -6.66 -33.29
N ARG A 77 -16.28 -7.44 -34.08
CA ARG A 77 -14.85 -7.65 -33.84
C ARG A 77 -14.05 -6.35 -33.95
N LYS A 78 -14.33 -5.52 -34.92
CA LYS A 78 -13.68 -4.20 -35.09
C LYS A 78 -13.99 -3.25 -33.94
N ASN A 79 -15.21 -3.26 -33.43
CA ASN A 79 -15.62 -2.45 -32.28
C ASN A 79 -14.98 -2.98 -30.99
N ALA A 80 -14.88 -4.30 -30.80
CA ALA A 80 -14.21 -4.92 -29.67
C ALA A 80 -12.72 -4.53 -29.62
N VAL A 81 -11.99 -4.62 -30.74
CA VAL A 81 -10.58 -4.20 -30.83
C VAL A 81 -10.39 -2.70 -30.54
N ARG A 82 -11.35 -1.87 -30.99
CA ARG A 82 -11.32 -0.43 -30.68
C ARG A 82 -11.54 -0.18 -29.18
N ALA A 83 -12.54 -0.85 -28.59
CA ALA A 83 -12.83 -0.73 -27.16
C ALA A 83 -11.65 -1.20 -26.31
N GLU A 84 -10.97 -2.27 -26.70
CA GLU A 84 -9.78 -2.77 -26.02
C GLU A 84 -8.62 -1.76 -26.08
N LYS A 85 -8.36 -1.16 -27.25
CA LYS A 85 -7.36 -0.10 -27.39
C LYS A 85 -7.68 1.14 -26.55
N TYR A 86 -8.94 1.56 -26.49
CA TYR A 86 -9.36 2.67 -25.62
C TYR A 86 -9.18 2.33 -24.15
N ALA A 87 -9.55 1.12 -23.74
CA ALA A 87 -9.36 0.68 -22.35
C ALA A 87 -7.88 0.58 -21.97
N GLU A 88 -7.02 0.23 -22.91
CA GLU A 88 -5.57 0.18 -22.72
C GLU A 88 -4.95 1.59 -22.59
N GLN A 89 -5.39 2.53 -23.43
CA GLN A 89 -4.98 3.94 -23.34
C GLN A 89 -5.39 4.57 -22.01
N ILE A 90 -6.64 4.36 -21.56
CA ILE A 90 -7.11 4.88 -20.28
C ILE A 90 -6.28 4.29 -19.12
N ARG A 91 -6.00 2.98 -19.15
CA ARG A 91 -5.17 2.33 -18.13
C ARG A 91 -3.74 2.87 -18.11
N GLU A 92 -3.18 3.19 -19.27
CA GLU A 92 -1.83 3.75 -19.39
C GLU A 92 -1.78 5.20 -18.90
N GLU A 93 -2.80 6.00 -19.22
CA GLU A 93 -2.95 7.37 -18.67
C GLU A 93 -3.13 7.37 -17.15
N GLU A 94 -3.94 6.47 -16.60
CA GLU A 94 -4.09 6.33 -15.13
C GLU A 94 -2.79 5.89 -14.46
N ARG A 95 -2.07 4.94 -15.06
CA ARG A 95 -0.76 4.51 -14.53
C ARG A 95 0.25 5.66 -14.54
N THR A 96 0.30 6.42 -15.61
CA THR A 96 1.21 7.58 -15.71
C THR A 96 0.87 8.64 -14.67
N ARG A 97 -0.40 8.97 -14.50
CA ARG A 97 -0.85 9.90 -13.45
C ARG A 97 -0.50 9.43 -12.03
N LEU A 98 -0.78 8.14 -11.74
CA LEU A 98 -0.44 7.57 -10.45
C LEU A 98 1.07 7.54 -10.19
N GLN A 99 1.87 7.36 -11.24
CA GLN A 99 3.33 7.42 -11.12
C GLN A 99 3.82 8.85 -10.88
N GLU A 100 3.30 9.83 -11.62
CA GLU A 100 3.62 11.25 -11.43
C GLU A 100 3.23 11.73 -10.02
N GLU A 101 2.08 11.30 -9.51
CA GLU A 101 1.63 11.63 -8.16
C GLU A 101 2.54 11.01 -7.10
N LYS A 102 2.94 9.75 -7.27
CA LYS A 102 3.92 9.10 -6.40
C LYS A 102 5.27 9.81 -6.42
N ASP A 103 5.78 10.13 -7.59
CA ASP A 103 7.06 10.81 -7.74
C ASP A 103 7.03 12.22 -7.12
N TYR A 104 5.90 12.92 -7.24
CA TYR A 104 5.68 14.20 -6.57
C TYR A 104 5.70 14.06 -5.04
N VAL A 105 4.98 13.08 -4.49
CA VAL A 105 4.94 12.82 -3.03
C VAL A 105 6.31 12.44 -2.50
N ILE A 106 7.06 11.60 -3.23
CA ILE A 106 8.43 11.22 -2.85
C ILE A 106 9.33 12.46 -2.82
N LYS A 107 9.27 13.30 -3.84
CA LYS A 107 10.07 14.53 -3.95
C LYS A 107 9.77 15.57 -2.87
N GLU A 108 8.49 15.70 -2.49
CA GLU A 108 8.08 16.54 -1.37
C GLU A 108 8.56 15.99 -0.02
N ARG A 109 8.50 14.65 0.18
CA ARG A 109 9.08 14.00 1.36
C ARG A 109 10.58 14.22 1.47
N GLU A 110 11.32 14.06 0.38
CA GLU A 110 12.76 14.31 0.34
C GLU A 110 13.13 15.76 0.69
N LYS A 111 12.39 16.74 0.16
CA LYS A 111 12.59 18.15 0.50
C LYS A 111 12.30 18.42 1.98
N MET A 112 11.19 17.86 2.51
CA MET A 112 10.84 18.01 3.91
C MET A 112 11.90 17.39 4.81
N GLY A 113 12.42 16.20 4.47
CA GLY A 113 13.51 15.55 5.17
C GLY A 113 14.78 16.42 5.21
N ALA A 114 15.20 16.95 4.05
CA ALA A 114 16.37 17.83 3.97
C ALA A 114 16.20 19.13 4.76
N TYR A 115 14.98 19.70 4.76
CA TYR A 115 14.67 20.90 5.52
C TYR A 115 14.73 20.63 7.05
N MET A 116 14.14 19.54 7.50
CA MET A 116 14.19 19.14 8.91
C MET A 116 15.61 18.83 9.39
N GLU A 117 16.42 18.17 8.54
CA GLU A 117 17.84 17.91 8.83
C GLU A 117 18.62 19.21 9.01
N ASN A 118 18.41 20.20 8.17
CA ASN A 118 19.04 21.50 8.27
C ASN A 118 18.62 22.24 9.54
N ILE A 119 17.33 22.28 9.89
CA ILE A 119 16.84 22.89 11.13
C ILE A 119 17.44 22.21 12.34
N ALA A 120 17.46 20.86 12.37
CA ALA A 120 18.02 20.11 13.49
C ALA A 120 19.51 20.43 13.69
N HIS A 121 20.28 20.49 12.62
CA HIS A 121 21.70 20.91 12.69
C HIS A 121 21.87 22.35 13.19
N GLN A 122 21.03 23.27 12.73
CA GLN A 122 21.08 24.68 13.17
C GLN A 122 20.64 24.88 14.61
N LEU A 123 19.76 24.02 15.14
CA LEU A 123 19.35 24.06 16.56
C LEU A 123 20.36 23.38 17.49
N LYS A 124 20.99 22.31 17.07
CA LYS A 124 21.96 21.54 17.88
C LYS A 124 23.14 22.40 18.33
N THR A 125 23.69 23.22 17.45
CA THR A 125 24.88 24.05 17.74
C THR A 125 24.65 25.10 18.82
N PRO A 126 23.62 25.98 18.75
CA PRO A 126 23.35 26.95 19.82
C PRO A 126 22.91 26.30 21.12
N THR A 127 22.18 25.17 21.07
CA THR A 127 21.78 24.43 22.26
C THR A 127 22.99 23.90 23.02
N ALA A 128 23.95 23.30 22.32
CA ALA A 128 25.20 22.82 22.91
C ALA A 128 26.03 23.97 23.53
N GLY A 129 26.07 25.12 22.85
CA GLY A 129 26.78 26.30 23.37
C GLY A 129 26.12 26.87 24.64
N MET A 130 24.79 26.92 24.69
CA MET A 130 24.07 27.35 25.89
C MET A 130 24.25 26.36 27.05
N MET A 131 24.23 25.06 26.76
CA MET A 131 24.43 24.01 27.76
C MET A 131 25.78 24.14 28.47
N LEU A 132 26.87 24.22 27.68
CA LEU A 132 28.21 24.43 28.21
C LEU A 132 28.33 25.71 29.05
N GLY A 133 27.69 26.80 28.63
CA GLY A 133 27.67 28.07 29.38
C GLY A 133 26.91 27.96 30.69
N LEU A 134 25.81 27.24 30.74
CA LEU A 134 25.03 27.03 31.96
C LEU A 134 25.73 26.05 32.94
N GLU A 135 26.34 24.99 32.44
CA GLU A 135 27.16 24.06 33.24
C GLU A 135 28.31 24.80 33.94
N TYR A 136 29.04 25.65 33.18
CA TYR A 136 30.10 26.46 33.77
C TYR A 136 29.56 27.41 34.85
N LEU A 137 28.42 28.04 34.67
CA LEU A 137 27.78 28.90 35.66
C LEU A 137 27.31 28.09 36.88
N GLN A 138 26.78 26.89 36.68
CA GLN A 138 26.32 26.03 37.74
C GLN A 138 27.47 25.58 38.66
N ASP A 139 28.59 25.21 38.08
CA ASP A 139 29.80 24.76 38.83
C ASP A 139 30.44 25.91 39.61
N THR A 140 30.30 27.15 39.15
CA THR A 140 30.92 28.34 39.79
C THR A 140 29.99 29.09 40.72
N GLU A 141 28.68 28.76 40.76
CA GLU A 141 27.68 29.48 41.58
C GLU A 141 27.65 28.93 43.00
N ALA A 142 27.79 29.83 43.99
CA ALA A 142 27.77 29.51 45.42
C ALA A 142 26.35 29.56 46.03
N ASP A 143 25.37 30.17 45.37
CA ASP A 143 23.99 30.29 45.84
C ASP A 143 23.16 29.09 45.40
N GLU A 144 22.73 28.27 46.35
CA GLU A 144 21.94 27.06 46.10
C GLU A 144 20.65 27.33 45.28
N GLN A 145 20.00 28.47 45.45
CA GLN A 145 18.79 28.78 44.74
C GLN A 145 19.05 29.08 43.25
N ARG A 146 20.17 29.75 42.96
CA ARG A 146 20.60 29.99 41.56
C ARG A 146 21.13 28.72 40.95
N GLN A 147 21.86 27.89 41.68
CA GLN A 147 22.33 26.58 41.21
C GLN A 147 21.16 25.67 40.78
N ARG A 148 20.07 25.62 41.60
CA ARG A 148 18.84 24.87 41.23
C ARG A 148 18.16 25.43 39.97
N ARG A 149 18.11 26.75 39.79
CA ARG A 149 17.55 27.39 38.59
C ARG A 149 18.43 27.06 37.35
N LEU A 150 19.72 27.09 37.48
CA LEU A 150 20.63 26.72 36.41
C LEU A 150 20.45 25.24 36.02
N GLY A 151 20.33 24.32 36.96
CA GLY A 151 19.98 22.92 36.72
C GLY A 151 18.64 22.76 35.95
N GLN A 152 17.61 23.56 36.30
CA GLN A 152 16.36 23.54 35.53
C GLN A 152 16.57 24.01 34.09
N CYS A 153 17.42 25.02 33.84
CA CYS A 153 17.74 25.46 32.48
C CYS A 153 18.51 24.40 31.68
N ILE A 154 19.47 23.75 32.32
CA ILE A 154 20.22 22.65 31.69
C ILE A 154 19.27 21.52 31.27
N ASN A 155 18.40 21.07 32.18
CA ASN A 155 17.41 20.03 31.88
C ASN A 155 16.47 20.43 30.71
N GLN A 156 16.11 21.71 30.57
CA GLN A 156 15.33 22.19 29.44
C GLN A 156 16.12 22.12 28.11
N LEU A 157 17.40 22.47 28.15
CA LEU A 157 18.26 22.39 26.97
C LEU A 157 18.54 20.94 26.56
N GLU A 158 18.71 20.02 27.50
CA GLU A 158 18.82 18.58 27.23
C GLU A 158 17.57 18.07 26.51
N ARG A 159 16.38 18.41 27.02
CA ARG A 159 15.10 18.07 26.34
C ARG A 159 15.03 18.63 24.94
N MET A 160 15.46 19.87 24.71
CA MET A 160 15.51 20.46 23.36
C MET A 160 16.51 19.73 22.45
N SER A 161 17.63 19.31 22.98
CA SER A 161 18.62 18.52 22.24
C SER A 161 18.07 17.16 21.81
N ASP A 162 17.42 16.46 22.73
CA ASP A 162 16.77 15.16 22.46
C ASP A 162 15.64 15.29 21.43
N MET A 163 14.86 16.37 21.54
CA MET A 163 13.81 16.73 20.57
C MET A 163 14.40 16.88 19.18
N THR A 164 15.46 17.68 19.07
CA THR A 164 16.13 17.96 17.80
C THR A 164 16.71 16.69 17.18
N ALA A 165 17.31 15.82 18.01
CA ALA A 165 17.83 14.53 17.56
C ALA A 165 16.72 13.61 17.05
N SER A 166 15.59 13.55 17.75
CA SER A 166 14.44 12.73 17.34
C SER A 166 13.80 13.23 16.04
N LEU A 167 13.68 14.56 15.87
CA LEU A 167 13.22 15.16 14.62
C LEU A 167 14.16 14.85 13.46
N LEU A 168 15.47 14.90 13.67
CA LEU A 168 16.46 14.56 12.67
C LEU A 168 16.35 13.09 12.24
N ARG A 169 16.22 12.17 13.19
CA ARG A 169 16.02 10.73 12.90
C ARG A 169 14.74 10.49 12.12
N LEU A 170 13.66 11.16 12.49
CA LEU A 170 12.40 11.07 11.77
C LEU A 170 12.54 11.58 10.34
N ALA A 171 13.22 12.73 10.13
CA ALA A 171 13.49 13.27 8.81
C ALA A 171 14.33 12.31 7.92
N GLN A 172 15.31 11.62 8.52
CA GLN A 172 16.11 10.61 7.82
C GLN A 172 15.24 9.41 7.38
N ILE A 173 14.33 8.95 8.23
CA ILE A 173 13.35 7.89 7.90
C ILE A 173 12.43 8.34 6.78
N ASP A 174 11.83 9.53 6.90
CA ASP A 174 10.87 10.09 5.95
C ASP A 174 11.48 10.29 4.55
N SER A 175 12.75 10.67 4.48
CA SER A 175 13.45 10.87 3.21
C SER A 175 13.82 9.55 2.50
N GLY A 176 13.59 8.39 3.14
CA GLY A 176 13.97 7.10 2.58
C GLY A 176 15.49 6.89 2.44
N LYS A 177 16.32 7.81 3.00
CA LYS A 177 17.78 7.76 2.89
C LYS A 177 18.45 6.81 3.87
N ILE A 178 17.68 6.13 4.70
CA ILE A 178 18.24 5.19 5.67
C ILE A 178 18.63 3.88 4.97
N TRP A 179 19.91 3.64 4.87
CA TRP A 179 20.47 2.36 4.49
C TRP A 179 20.63 1.50 5.74
N MET A 180 19.70 0.55 5.95
CA MET A 180 19.76 -0.37 7.08
C MET A 180 20.98 -1.27 6.97
N LYS A 181 21.92 -1.14 7.89
CA LYS A 181 23.12 -1.99 7.98
C LYS A 181 22.81 -3.24 8.79
N ARG A 182 22.07 -4.16 8.19
CA ARG A 182 21.66 -5.39 8.85
C ARG A 182 22.84 -6.34 9.07
N LYS A 183 22.99 -6.80 10.30
CA LYS A 183 23.96 -7.82 10.72
C LYS A 183 23.26 -8.83 11.62
N LYS A 184 23.89 -9.98 11.81
CA LYS A 184 23.46 -10.91 12.87
C LYS A 184 23.86 -10.33 14.21
N GLU A 185 22.89 -9.85 14.97
CA GLU A 185 23.04 -9.26 16.28
C GLU A 185 22.38 -10.16 17.34
N ASN A 186 22.91 -10.15 18.56
CA ASN A 186 22.26 -10.81 19.67
C ASN A 186 21.20 -9.88 20.28
N LEU A 187 19.93 -10.17 20.02
CA LEU A 187 18.78 -9.37 20.48
C LEU A 187 18.76 -9.24 22.02
N THR A 188 19.16 -10.29 22.75
CA THR A 188 19.29 -10.25 24.22
C THR A 188 20.27 -9.19 24.66
N GLY A 189 21.46 -9.13 24.06
CA GLY A 189 22.44 -8.11 24.36
C GLY A 189 21.99 -6.69 24.00
N LEU A 190 21.24 -6.53 22.89
CA LEU A 190 20.66 -5.23 22.53
C LEU A 190 19.62 -4.77 23.58
N ILE A 191 18.82 -5.69 24.11
CA ILE A 191 17.83 -5.40 25.17
C ILE A 191 18.54 -4.97 26.45
N GLU A 192 19.60 -5.70 26.86
CA GLU A 192 20.43 -5.38 28.05
C GLU A 192 21.02 -3.97 27.92
N GLU A 193 21.62 -3.64 26.78
CA GLU A 193 22.17 -2.29 26.53
C GLU A 193 21.09 -1.19 26.63
N CYS A 194 19.86 -1.45 26.15
CA CYS A 194 18.75 -0.50 26.23
C CYS A 194 18.29 -0.30 27.69
N ILE A 195 18.26 -1.38 28.48
CA ILE A 195 17.96 -1.31 29.92
C ILE A 195 19.01 -0.47 30.64
N ASP A 196 20.30 -0.76 30.43
CA ASP A 196 21.40 -0.02 31.08
C ASP A 196 21.31 1.49 30.78
N ARG A 197 20.98 1.86 29.56
CA ARG A 197 20.83 3.28 29.19
C ARG A 197 19.58 3.93 29.77
N THR A 198 18.54 3.15 30.07
CA THR A 198 17.27 3.67 30.60
C THR A 198 17.26 3.58 32.14
N GLN A 199 18.21 2.84 32.74
CA GLN A 199 18.34 2.63 34.19
C GLN A 199 18.34 3.92 35.02
N PRO A 200 19.10 4.99 34.65
CA PRO A 200 19.09 6.22 35.42
C PRO A 200 17.72 6.87 35.51
N LEU A 201 16.95 6.87 34.39
CA LEU A 201 15.62 7.40 34.37
C LEU A 201 14.64 6.58 35.22
N ALA A 202 14.79 5.25 35.22
CA ALA A 202 14.00 4.35 36.03
C ALA A 202 14.30 4.55 37.55
N GLU A 203 15.52 4.72 37.92
CA GLU A 203 15.96 4.99 39.31
C GLU A 203 15.41 6.32 39.83
N GLU A 204 15.46 7.38 39.02
CA GLU A 204 14.88 8.70 39.38
C GLU A 204 13.37 8.57 39.64
N LYS A 205 12.67 7.71 38.90
CA LYS A 205 11.22 7.48 39.07
C LYS A 205 10.90 6.43 40.15
N GLY A 206 11.90 5.71 40.67
CA GLY A 206 11.73 4.61 41.61
C GLY A 206 11.10 3.38 40.99
N VAL A 207 11.41 3.09 39.72
CA VAL A 207 10.94 1.94 38.93
C VAL A 207 12.10 0.99 38.67
N GLY A 208 11.86 -0.33 38.66
CA GLY A 208 12.86 -1.34 38.32
C GLY A 208 12.54 -2.07 37.02
N PHE A 209 13.49 -2.92 36.58
CA PHE A 209 13.30 -3.80 35.44
C PHE A 209 13.31 -5.27 35.87
N GLU A 210 12.48 -6.07 35.32
CA GLU A 210 12.43 -7.53 35.43
C GLU A 210 12.54 -8.14 34.03
N MET A 211 13.56 -8.96 33.80
CA MET A 211 13.86 -9.49 32.47
C MET A 211 13.68 -11.02 32.42
N ASP A 212 12.84 -11.50 31.51
CA ASP A 212 12.67 -12.92 31.19
C ASP A 212 12.92 -13.11 29.69
N VAL A 213 14.20 -13.31 29.36
CA VAL A 213 14.67 -13.44 27.98
C VAL A 213 15.63 -14.62 27.84
N PRO A 214 15.65 -15.35 26.72
CA PRO A 214 16.65 -16.39 26.47
C PRO A 214 18.07 -15.80 26.44
N LYS A 215 19.08 -16.61 26.78
CA LYS A 215 20.47 -16.15 26.85
C LYS A 215 21.04 -15.64 25.53
N GLU A 216 20.60 -16.20 24.43
CA GLU A 216 21.07 -15.84 23.09
C GLU A 216 19.92 -15.93 22.08
N CYS A 217 19.65 -14.82 21.40
CA CYS A 217 18.65 -14.72 20.34
C CYS A 217 19.25 -13.97 19.15
N LEU A 218 19.62 -14.68 18.10
CA LEU A 218 20.24 -14.08 16.92
C LEU A 218 19.17 -13.55 15.95
N LEU A 219 19.22 -12.26 15.67
CA LEU A 219 18.35 -11.57 14.76
C LEU A 219 19.17 -10.84 13.67
N SER A 220 18.73 -10.89 12.42
CA SER A 220 19.29 -10.07 11.35
C SER A 220 18.66 -8.68 11.40
N CYS A 221 19.35 -7.70 11.98
CA CYS A 221 18.81 -6.35 12.16
C CYS A 221 19.92 -5.29 12.06
N ASP A 222 19.52 -4.04 11.98
CA ASP A 222 20.39 -2.90 12.27
C ASP A 222 20.30 -2.60 13.77
N GLY A 223 21.33 -3.02 14.52
CA GLY A 223 21.35 -2.92 15.98
C GLY A 223 21.27 -1.48 16.48
N PHE A 224 21.78 -0.50 15.73
CA PHE A 224 21.67 0.92 16.11
C PHE A 224 20.20 1.38 16.09
N TRP A 225 19.52 1.18 14.96
CA TRP A 225 18.13 1.59 14.83
C TRP A 225 17.18 0.77 15.71
N LEU A 226 17.42 -0.53 15.86
CA LEU A 226 16.54 -1.35 16.71
C LEU A 226 16.66 -0.95 18.18
N LYS A 227 17.88 -0.64 18.68
CA LYS A 227 18.06 -0.07 20.03
C LYS A 227 17.31 1.24 20.20
N GLU A 228 17.39 2.13 19.23
CA GLU A 228 16.65 3.39 19.26
C GLU A 228 15.13 3.16 19.42
N ALA A 229 14.56 2.18 18.68
CA ALA A 229 13.15 1.85 18.82
C ALA A 229 12.80 1.29 20.21
N MET A 230 13.63 0.38 20.75
CA MET A 230 13.43 -0.19 22.07
C MET A 230 13.59 0.86 23.19
N GLU A 231 14.60 1.72 23.11
CA GLU A 231 14.81 2.82 24.08
C GLU A 231 13.62 3.79 24.12
N ASN A 232 13.02 4.14 22.98
CA ASN A 232 11.83 5.00 22.94
C ASN A 232 10.63 4.35 23.65
N VAL A 233 10.43 3.04 23.47
CA VAL A 233 9.37 2.30 24.16
C VAL A 233 9.68 2.13 25.66
N LEU A 234 10.94 1.84 26.03
CA LEU A 234 11.36 1.73 27.43
C LEU A 234 11.23 3.05 28.19
N LYS A 235 11.67 4.18 27.60
CA LYS A 235 11.45 5.53 28.15
C LYS A 235 9.98 5.81 28.39
N ASN A 236 9.13 5.47 27.43
CA ASN A 236 7.69 5.61 27.58
C ASN A 236 7.14 4.70 28.71
N ALA A 237 7.59 3.45 28.77
CA ALA A 237 7.18 2.53 29.82
C ALA A 237 7.59 3.04 31.21
N VAL A 238 8.80 3.62 31.36
CA VAL A 238 9.26 4.26 32.60
C VAL A 238 8.40 5.47 32.93
N GLU A 239 8.15 6.36 31.95
CA GLU A 239 7.39 7.60 32.16
C GLU A 239 6.00 7.33 32.71
N TYR A 240 5.30 6.31 32.21
CA TYR A 240 3.93 5.97 32.60
C TYR A 240 3.81 4.85 33.63
N ALA A 241 4.93 4.34 34.15
CA ALA A 241 4.91 3.35 35.21
C ALA A 241 4.54 3.95 36.57
N ASP A 242 3.86 3.19 37.40
CA ASP A 242 3.62 3.54 38.80
C ASP A 242 4.94 3.44 39.59
N THR A 243 5.19 4.42 40.46
CA THR A 243 6.38 4.42 41.33
C THR A 243 6.42 3.17 42.21
N GLY A 244 7.58 2.53 42.29
CA GLY A 244 7.78 1.28 43.01
C GLY A 244 7.38 0.03 42.23
N SER A 245 6.95 0.16 40.99
CA SER A 245 6.60 -0.98 40.13
C SER A 245 7.82 -1.50 39.34
N LEU A 246 7.64 -2.68 38.72
CA LEU A 246 8.63 -3.28 37.80
C LEU A 246 8.11 -3.22 36.36
N ILE A 247 8.99 -2.84 35.45
CA ILE A 247 8.78 -2.98 34.02
C ILE A 247 9.23 -4.38 33.62
N GLN A 248 8.28 -5.18 33.14
CA GLN A 248 8.54 -6.55 32.72
C GLN A 248 8.92 -6.61 31.26
N ILE A 249 10.05 -7.24 30.96
CA ILE A 249 10.58 -7.46 29.63
C ILE A 249 10.61 -8.96 29.37
N LEU A 250 9.77 -9.41 28.44
CA LEU A 250 9.63 -10.82 28.10
C LEU A 250 9.91 -11.02 26.61
N LEU A 251 10.87 -11.88 26.28
CA LEU A 251 11.16 -12.28 24.91
C LEU A 251 10.72 -13.73 24.67
N LYS A 252 9.81 -13.92 23.74
CA LYS A 252 9.36 -15.23 23.28
C LYS A 252 9.87 -15.51 21.88
N GLU A 253 10.40 -16.69 21.71
CA GLU A 253 10.79 -17.21 20.42
C GLU A 253 9.65 -18.01 19.80
N ASP A 254 9.28 -17.67 18.56
CA ASP A 254 8.38 -18.43 17.71
C ASP A 254 9.16 -18.99 16.51
N THR A 255 8.58 -19.80 15.66
CA THR A 255 9.24 -20.39 14.50
C THR A 255 9.87 -19.33 13.61
N ASP A 256 9.09 -18.30 13.24
CA ASP A 256 9.46 -17.28 12.25
C ASP A 256 9.74 -15.90 12.85
N TYR A 257 9.42 -15.69 14.15
CA TYR A 257 9.43 -14.38 14.78
C TYR A 257 10.00 -14.45 16.20
N TYR A 258 10.62 -13.35 16.62
CA TYR A 258 10.79 -13.01 18.03
C TYR A 258 9.65 -12.07 18.44
N LYS A 259 9.05 -12.33 19.60
CA LYS A 259 8.01 -11.47 20.19
C LYS A 259 8.56 -10.89 21.48
N LEU A 260 8.93 -9.61 21.45
CA LEU A 260 9.39 -8.88 22.64
C LEU A 260 8.20 -8.12 23.23
N TYR A 261 7.95 -8.32 24.51
CA TYR A 261 6.91 -7.63 25.28
C TYR A 261 7.57 -6.75 26.33
N ILE A 262 7.20 -5.48 26.35
CA ILE A 262 7.59 -4.50 27.35
C ILE A 262 6.32 -4.07 28.06
N THR A 263 6.18 -4.41 29.34
CA THR A 263 4.96 -4.21 30.12
C THR A 263 5.27 -3.32 31.31
N ASN A 264 4.58 -2.21 31.46
CA ASN A 264 4.61 -1.38 32.66
C ASN A 264 3.25 -1.43 33.38
N ARG A 265 3.28 -1.39 34.72
CA ARG A 265 2.10 -1.12 35.56
C ARG A 265 1.83 0.38 35.55
N GLY A 266 0.53 0.75 35.43
CA GLY A 266 0.10 2.14 35.39
C GLY A 266 -1.15 2.30 34.56
N LYS A 267 -1.52 3.51 34.22
CA LYS A 267 -2.75 3.80 33.47
C LYS A 267 -2.78 3.04 32.15
N ARG A 268 -3.78 2.17 32.00
CA ARG A 268 -4.02 1.40 30.77
C ARG A 268 -4.37 2.34 29.63
N ILE A 269 -3.89 2.06 28.43
CA ILE A 269 -4.26 2.76 27.20
C ILE A 269 -5.60 2.20 26.69
N GLU A 270 -6.58 3.09 26.58
CA GLU A 270 -7.90 2.79 26.01
C GLU A 270 -7.78 2.27 24.56
N GLU A 271 -8.66 1.35 24.17
CA GLU A 271 -8.57 0.69 22.87
C GLU A 271 -8.55 1.68 21.69
N GLU A 272 -9.37 2.74 21.77
CA GLU A 272 -9.49 3.79 20.77
C GLU A 272 -8.19 4.62 20.62
N LYS A 273 -7.34 4.65 21.66
CA LYS A 273 -6.09 5.43 21.68
C LYS A 273 -4.86 4.60 21.29
N ARG A 274 -4.97 3.26 21.21
CA ARG A 274 -3.82 2.37 20.97
C ARG A 274 -3.12 2.58 19.63
N GLU A 275 -3.86 2.97 18.62
CA GLU A 275 -3.26 3.35 17.33
C GLU A 275 -2.78 4.81 17.34
N LEU A 276 -3.54 5.70 17.96
CA LEU A 276 -3.26 7.14 18.01
C LEU A 276 -1.94 7.48 18.73
N ILE A 277 -1.54 6.68 19.74
CA ILE A 277 -0.27 6.92 20.44
C ILE A 277 0.98 6.78 19.56
N PHE A 278 0.83 6.15 18.39
CA PHE A 278 1.88 6.06 17.38
C PHE A 278 1.81 7.15 16.32
N ASP A 279 0.82 8.05 16.39
CA ASP A 279 0.75 9.20 15.49
C ASP A 279 1.77 10.27 15.87
N ARG A 280 2.23 11.01 14.87
CA ARG A 280 3.20 12.10 15.07
C ARG A 280 2.60 13.17 15.96
N PHE A 281 3.37 13.62 16.95
CA PHE A 281 2.99 14.68 17.89
C PHE A 281 1.79 14.34 18.77
N TYR A 282 1.34 13.09 18.79
CA TYR A 282 0.29 12.69 19.71
C TYR A 282 0.84 12.61 21.14
N GLN A 283 0.15 13.22 22.07
CA GLN A 283 0.48 13.21 23.51
C GLN A 283 -0.78 12.87 24.31
N MET A 284 -0.62 12.08 25.34
CA MET A 284 -1.66 11.93 26.36
C MET A 284 -1.57 13.11 27.33
N GLU A 285 -2.67 13.49 27.99
CA GLU A 285 -2.83 14.70 28.84
C GLU A 285 -1.73 14.92 29.92
N GLN A 286 -0.91 13.93 30.21
CA GLN A 286 0.13 13.98 31.23
C GLN A 286 1.55 13.67 30.70
N GLY A 287 1.74 13.63 29.40
CA GLY A 287 3.03 13.30 28.79
C GLY A 287 4.00 14.47 28.83
N SER A 288 5.26 14.20 29.21
CA SER A 288 6.34 15.20 29.19
C SER A 288 7.10 15.25 27.85
N GLY A 289 6.89 14.28 26.97
CA GLY A 289 7.54 14.14 25.65
C GLY A 289 6.83 14.95 24.57
N ILE A 290 7.37 14.93 23.33
CA ILE A 290 6.85 15.68 22.18
C ILE A 290 5.88 14.83 21.34
N GLY A 291 5.70 13.56 21.68
CA GLY A 291 4.89 12.64 20.89
C GLY A 291 5.56 12.12 19.59
N ILE A 292 6.89 12.10 19.54
CA ILE A 292 7.64 11.60 18.38
C ILE A 292 8.22 10.19 18.65
N GLY A 293 8.56 9.87 19.90
CA GLY A 293 9.33 8.66 20.24
C GLY A 293 8.64 7.35 19.84
N LEU A 294 7.36 7.18 20.14
CA LEU A 294 6.60 5.97 19.77
C LEU A 294 6.37 5.88 18.26
N HIS A 295 6.12 7.01 17.60
CA HIS A 295 6.04 7.05 16.14
C HIS A 295 7.35 6.60 15.50
N LEU A 296 8.48 7.16 15.95
CA LEU A 296 9.81 6.79 15.49
C LEU A 296 10.11 5.30 15.73
N ALA A 297 9.75 4.76 16.90
CA ALA A 297 9.88 3.35 17.19
C ALA A 297 9.10 2.46 16.22
N ARG A 298 7.86 2.82 15.90
CA ARG A 298 7.00 2.09 14.96
C ARG A 298 7.58 2.11 13.54
N GLU A 299 8.04 3.25 13.07
CA GLU A 299 8.68 3.39 11.76
C GLU A 299 9.95 2.54 11.65
N ILE A 300 10.81 2.57 12.67
CA ILE A 300 12.03 1.75 12.72
C ILE A 300 11.69 0.25 12.68
N VAL A 301 10.71 -0.19 13.47
CA VAL A 301 10.27 -1.60 13.48
C VAL A 301 9.67 -2.00 12.13
N THR A 302 8.94 -1.12 11.47
CA THR A 302 8.41 -1.32 10.12
C THR A 302 9.54 -1.45 9.09
N LEU A 303 10.59 -0.64 9.18
CA LEU A 303 11.79 -0.79 8.35
C LEU A 303 12.51 -2.14 8.56
N HIS A 304 12.38 -2.75 9.74
CA HIS A 304 12.82 -4.12 10.02
C HIS A 304 11.81 -5.20 9.58
N GLN A 305 10.76 -4.83 8.82
CA GLN A 305 9.66 -5.72 8.42
C GLN A 305 8.92 -6.34 9.61
N GLY A 306 9.01 -5.70 10.76
CA GLY A 306 8.35 -6.06 12.00
C GLY A 306 7.05 -5.29 12.24
N THR A 307 6.47 -5.50 13.43
CA THR A 307 5.28 -4.77 13.88
C THR A 307 5.44 -4.35 15.32
N LEU A 308 5.09 -3.12 15.64
CA LEU A 308 5.00 -2.60 17.01
C LEU A 308 3.55 -2.19 17.30
N LYS A 309 2.99 -2.73 18.39
CA LYS A 309 1.60 -2.45 18.79
C LYS A 309 1.40 -2.56 20.30
N VAL A 310 0.30 -2.01 20.80
CA VAL A 310 -0.17 -2.24 22.18
C VAL A 310 -1.08 -3.46 22.19
N VAL A 311 -0.90 -4.32 23.19
CA VAL A 311 -1.67 -5.56 23.35
C VAL A 311 -2.14 -5.71 24.81
N ASP A 312 -3.25 -6.42 25.00
CA ASP A 312 -3.66 -6.85 26.34
C ASP A 312 -2.95 -8.15 26.72
N ARG A 313 -2.55 -8.26 27.98
CA ARG A 313 -2.09 -9.53 28.57
C ARG A 313 -3.04 -9.96 29.66
N SER A 314 -3.48 -11.20 29.60
CA SER A 314 -4.38 -11.81 30.59
C SER A 314 -3.79 -11.69 32.02
N GLY A 315 -4.59 -11.21 32.96
CA GLY A 315 -4.19 -11.06 34.36
C GLY A 315 -3.47 -9.75 34.72
N LEU A 316 -3.36 -8.80 33.78
CA LEU A 316 -2.76 -7.48 33.97
C LEU A 316 -3.77 -6.39 33.60
N GLU A 317 -4.76 -6.15 34.44
CA GLU A 317 -5.86 -5.19 34.15
C GLU A 317 -5.41 -3.74 34.17
N GLU A 318 -4.41 -3.40 35.01
CA GLU A 318 -3.81 -2.06 35.15
C GLU A 318 -2.38 -2.04 34.61
N ALA A 319 -2.23 -2.38 33.32
CA ALA A 319 -0.91 -2.39 32.68
C ALA A 319 -1.01 -2.03 31.21
N THR A 320 0.04 -1.45 30.70
CA THR A 320 0.25 -1.25 29.25
C THR A 320 1.35 -2.18 28.77
N THR A 321 1.08 -2.94 27.72
CA THR A 321 2.06 -3.85 27.10
C THR A 321 2.31 -3.47 25.65
N PHE A 322 3.53 -3.11 25.35
CA PHE A 322 4.03 -2.95 23.99
C PHE A 322 4.56 -4.29 23.48
N GLN A 323 4.17 -4.67 22.28
CA GLN A 323 4.62 -5.89 21.62
C GLN A 323 5.39 -5.54 20.34
N PHE A 324 6.66 -5.95 20.28
CA PHE A 324 7.42 -6.02 19.04
C PHE A 324 7.28 -7.43 18.45
N ILE A 325 7.01 -7.51 17.17
CA ILE A 325 7.06 -8.76 16.39
C ILE A 325 8.19 -8.56 15.37
N LEU A 326 9.28 -9.29 15.52
CA LEU A 326 10.49 -9.14 14.71
C LEU A 326 10.72 -10.43 13.91
N PRO A 327 10.68 -10.41 12.57
CA PRO A 327 10.90 -11.60 11.76
C PRO A 327 12.37 -12.05 11.87
N LYS A 328 12.60 -13.36 12.05
CA LYS A 328 13.95 -13.95 12.12
C LYS A 328 14.66 -13.90 10.77
N MET A 329 13.91 -14.13 9.68
CA MET A 329 14.38 -13.99 8.31
C MET A 329 13.66 -12.82 7.66
N ILE A 330 14.42 -11.88 7.17
CA ILE A 330 13.91 -10.73 6.42
C ILE A 330 14.04 -11.08 4.94
N ALA A 331 12.97 -10.93 4.17
CA ALA A 331 13.03 -11.08 2.71
C ALA A 331 14.12 -10.14 2.16
N LYS A 332 14.97 -10.65 1.26
CA LYS A 332 16.01 -9.83 0.62
C LYS A 332 15.34 -8.64 -0.08
N ASP A 333 15.78 -7.43 0.25
CA ASP A 333 15.43 -6.26 -0.54
C ASP A 333 16.00 -6.45 -1.94
N HIS A 334 15.14 -6.57 -2.95
CA HIS A 334 15.54 -6.66 -4.37
C HIS A 334 16.23 -5.39 -4.90
N ALA A 335 16.35 -4.34 -4.07
CA ALA A 335 17.02 -3.09 -4.43
C ALA A 335 18.55 -3.12 -4.32
N GLN A 336 19.18 -4.22 -3.88
CA GLN A 336 20.64 -4.31 -3.70
C GLN A 336 21.39 -4.97 -4.87
N GLU A 337 20.72 -5.46 -5.91
CA GLU A 337 21.38 -6.17 -7.04
C GLU A 337 21.71 -5.29 -8.25
N GLU A 338 21.32 -4.01 -8.26
CA GLU A 338 21.58 -3.14 -9.44
C GLU A 338 22.78 -2.18 -9.29
N ILE A 339 23.54 -2.24 -8.19
CA ILE A 339 24.75 -1.39 -8.01
C ILE A 339 25.94 -2.27 -7.56
N ASN A 340 26.34 -3.21 -8.41
CA ASN A 340 27.68 -3.81 -8.39
C ASN A 340 28.16 -4.04 -9.82
#